data_4269191812c085b96c1615d4077aebad
#
_entry.id   4269191812c085b96c1615d4077aebad
#
_cell.length_a   1.000
_cell.length_b   1.000
_cell.length_c   1.000
_cell.angle_alpha   90.00
_cell.angle_beta   90.00
_cell.angle_gamma   90.00
#
_symmetry.space_group_name_H-M   'P 1'
#
loop_
_entity.id
_entity.type
_entity.pdbx_description
1 polymer ?
#
loop_
_entity_poly.entity_id
_entity_poly.type
_entity_poly.pdbx_seq_one_letter_code
_entity_poly.pdbx_strand_id
1 'polypeptide(L)'
;MNFLNESQTLWRDTVHQFVEQEITREYIRKCDTERAYPYEGYAKIARAGWLKLLIPESAGGDGGDIFDYALMCEGTGKFGFDFATAVMVSTFTAMNIVHHGSKEQQEQFLVPFMEGKSRFSISISEPQAGSDAANTKTRATLENGQWVIRGQKLWCSGAAADNVVIAMLVRTGEGKSKHEGLSVLLIPNNTPGVTIRRLPTLARRATGTTEIFLDEARVPESAVLGKPGQGWSIITEHLELERIAVAAAYVGNAQTAVDDALRYAHDRIQFDRAIYEFQVLRHMLADMQTQVDAARLLVYRAASLAAASTPCTREVAMAKLFASETLQTVSRQGMQILGGHGMLPEADMERYFREGMQSTIGGGTSQIQRTIIAKSMKI
;
A
#
# COMPACT_ATOMS: atom_id res chain seq x y z
N MET A 1 29.80 2.96 0.00
CA MET A 1 29.23 3.34 -1.30
C MET A 1 27.88 3.99 -1.02
N ASN A 2 27.70 5.21 -1.46
CA ASN A 2 26.40 5.86 -1.33
C ASN A 2 25.49 5.25 -2.42
N PHE A 3 24.47 4.48 -2.05
CA PHE A 3 23.55 3.83 -3.01
C PHE A 3 22.61 4.84 -3.68
N LEU A 4 22.49 6.03 -3.11
CA LEU A 4 21.69 7.13 -3.63
C LEU A 4 22.61 8.18 -4.24
N ASN A 5 22.20 8.74 -5.38
CA ASN A 5 22.82 9.96 -5.91
C ASN A 5 22.41 11.20 -5.07
N GLU A 6 22.97 12.36 -5.39
CA GLU A 6 22.71 13.60 -4.63
C GLU A 6 21.23 14.00 -4.65
N SER A 7 20.57 13.93 -5.80
CA SER A 7 19.15 14.25 -5.95
C SER A 7 18.26 13.30 -5.14
N GLN A 8 18.52 12.00 -5.22
CA GLN A 8 17.80 10.98 -4.45
C GLN A 8 18.02 11.14 -2.93
N THR A 9 19.24 11.51 -2.52
CA THR A 9 19.55 11.78 -1.12
C THR A 9 18.76 12.98 -0.64
N LEU A 10 18.76 14.09 -1.39
CA LEU A 10 18.02 15.30 -1.07
C LEU A 10 16.51 15.03 -1.01
N TRP A 11 15.98 14.26 -1.98
CA TRP A 11 14.57 13.89 -2.01
C TRP A 11 14.18 13.06 -0.79
N ARG A 12 14.93 12.00 -0.47
CA ARG A 12 14.72 11.19 0.74
C ARG A 12 14.69 12.05 2.00
N ASP A 13 15.69 12.91 2.16
CA ASP A 13 15.82 13.75 3.35
C ASP A 13 14.67 14.77 3.45
N THR A 14 14.23 15.33 2.30
CA THR A 14 13.04 16.19 2.20
C THR A 14 11.77 15.45 2.64
N VAL A 15 11.58 14.22 2.16
CA VAL A 15 10.43 13.38 2.55
C VAL A 15 10.45 13.08 4.05
N HIS A 16 11.61 12.69 4.60
CA HIS A 16 11.74 12.39 6.02
C HIS A 16 11.44 13.62 6.88
N GLN A 17 12.00 14.79 6.54
CA GLN A 17 11.73 16.03 7.24
C GLN A 17 10.25 16.42 7.19
N PHE A 18 9.63 16.35 6.02
CA PHE A 18 8.21 16.64 5.85
C PHE A 18 7.33 15.72 6.71
N VAL A 19 7.62 14.42 6.71
CA VAL A 19 6.83 13.45 7.49
C VAL A 19 6.96 13.72 8.99
N GLU A 20 8.15 14.05 9.48
CA GLU A 20 8.37 14.40 10.88
C GLU A 20 7.64 15.67 11.31
N GLN A 21 7.63 16.69 10.46
CA GLN A 21 7.06 17.99 10.78
C GLN A 21 5.56 18.08 10.54
N GLU A 22 5.08 17.46 9.45
CA GLU A 22 3.71 17.67 8.96
C GLU A 22 2.76 16.50 9.24
N ILE A 23 3.28 15.27 9.22
CA ILE A 23 2.45 14.09 9.44
C ILE A 23 2.47 13.62 10.90
N THR A 24 3.53 13.84 11.58
CA THR A 24 3.84 13.53 12.99
C THR A 24 3.41 12.16 13.50
N ARG A 25 4.13 11.67 14.47
CA ARG A 25 3.85 10.39 15.13
C ARG A 25 2.51 10.40 15.87
N GLU A 26 2.23 11.51 16.56
CA GLU A 26 1.02 11.72 17.34
C GLU A 26 -0.23 11.73 16.47
N TYR A 27 -0.15 12.37 15.30
CA TYR A 27 -1.25 12.37 14.32
C TYR A 27 -1.57 10.96 13.84
N ILE A 28 -0.56 10.17 13.48
CA ILE A 28 -0.76 8.79 13.02
C ILE A 28 -1.32 7.90 14.13
N ARG A 29 -0.81 8.04 15.37
CA ARG A 29 -1.35 7.33 16.55
C ARG A 29 -2.81 7.67 16.78
N LYS A 30 -3.17 8.95 16.70
CA LYS A 30 -4.56 9.41 16.82
C LYS A 30 -5.45 8.75 15.76
N CYS A 31 -5.06 8.79 14.49
CA CYS A 31 -5.83 8.16 13.40
C CYS A 31 -6.02 6.65 13.63
N ASP A 32 -4.98 5.92 14.06
CA ASP A 32 -5.08 4.48 14.37
C ASP A 32 -6.03 4.22 15.55
N THR A 33 -5.89 4.97 16.65
CA THR A 33 -6.69 4.79 17.86
C THR A 33 -8.16 5.10 17.62
N GLU A 34 -8.46 6.19 16.94
CA GLU A 34 -9.82 6.64 16.61
C GLU A 34 -10.42 5.88 15.42
N ARG A 35 -9.62 5.04 14.74
CA ARG A 35 -10.00 4.37 13.49
C ARG A 35 -10.49 5.37 12.44
N ALA A 36 -9.88 6.56 12.38
CA ALA A 36 -10.25 7.65 11.51
C ALA A 36 -9.34 7.70 10.28
N TYR A 37 -9.95 7.87 9.09
CA TYR A 37 -9.15 8.04 7.86
C TYR A 37 -8.26 9.28 7.98
N PRO A 38 -7.00 9.23 7.53
CA PRO A 38 -6.02 10.31 7.74
C PRO A 38 -6.20 11.47 6.74
N TYR A 39 -7.37 12.13 6.74
CA TYR A 39 -7.72 13.18 5.79
C TYR A 39 -6.76 14.36 5.77
N GLU A 40 -6.36 14.84 6.96
CA GLU A 40 -5.44 15.97 7.08
C GLU A 40 -4.07 15.63 6.50
N GLY A 41 -3.51 14.47 6.85
CA GLY A 41 -2.24 13.99 6.31
C GLY A 41 -2.29 13.82 4.79
N TYR A 42 -3.38 13.22 4.27
CA TYR A 42 -3.59 13.08 2.83
C TYR A 42 -3.64 14.44 2.12
N ALA A 43 -4.34 15.42 2.69
CA ALA A 43 -4.40 16.78 2.15
C ALA A 43 -3.03 17.49 2.18
N LYS A 44 -2.19 17.22 3.20
CA LYS A 44 -0.82 17.75 3.26
C LYS A 44 0.06 17.15 2.15
N ILE A 45 -0.04 15.83 1.89
CA ILE A 45 0.62 15.14 0.78
C ILE A 45 0.18 15.74 -0.57
N ALA A 46 -1.12 15.99 -0.74
CA ALA A 46 -1.65 16.61 -1.96
C ALA A 46 -1.10 18.03 -2.17
N ARG A 47 -1.09 18.87 -1.13
CA ARG A 47 -0.53 20.24 -1.20
C ARG A 47 0.95 20.26 -1.50
N ALA A 48 1.71 19.27 -1.04
CA ALA A 48 3.11 19.07 -1.39
C ALA A 48 3.33 18.60 -2.84
N GLY A 49 2.26 18.29 -3.57
CA GLY A 49 2.32 17.81 -4.96
C GLY A 49 2.61 16.30 -5.08
N TRP A 50 2.73 15.57 -3.98
CA TRP A 50 3.25 14.20 -4.02
C TRP A 50 2.26 13.16 -4.57
N LEU A 51 0.96 13.48 -4.64
CA LEU A 51 -0.02 12.60 -5.28
C LEU A 51 0.21 12.47 -6.81
N LYS A 52 0.83 13.48 -7.42
CA LYS A 52 1.08 13.52 -8.85
C LYS A 52 2.50 13.08 -9.26
N LEU A 53 3.33 12.65 -8.29
CA LEU A 53 4.74 12.30 -8.53
C LEU A 53 4.92 11.29 -9.67
N LEU A 54 4.16 10.18 -9.69
CA LEU A 54 4.21 9.17 -10.76
C LEU A 54 3.38 9.49 -12.00
N ILE A 55 2.48 10.47 -11.92
CA ILE A 55 1.61 10.83 -13.05
C ILE A 55 2.49 11.49 -14.12
N PRO A 56 2.42 11.06 -15.40
CA PRO A 56 3.19 11.68 -16.46
C PRO A 56 2.86 13.18 -16.63
N GLU A 57 3.83 13.98 -17.08
CA GLU A 57 3.63 15.41 -17.36
C GLU A 57 2.51 15.64 -18.39
N SER A 58 2.36 14.75 -19.37
CA SER A 58 1.28 14.79 -20.37
C SER A 58 -0.13 14.65 -19.76
N ALA A 59 -0.23 14.11 -18.56
CA ALA A 59 -1.48 13.99 -17.79
C ALA A 59 -1.55 14.98 -16.60
N GLY A 60 -0.67 15.97 -16.56
CA GLY A 60 -0.64 17.03 -15.54
C GLY A 60 0.13 16.66 -14.26
N GLY A 61 0.91 15.58 -14.28
CA GLY A 61 1.76 15.15 -13.18
C GLY A 61 3.19 15.67 -13.26
N ASP A 62 4.07 15.10 -12.44
CA ASP A 62 5.48 15.51 -12.33
C ASP A 62 6.44 14.57 -13.09
N GLY A 63 5.95 13.43 -13.60
CA GLY A 63 6.74 12.48 -14.40
C GLY A 63 7.90 11.82 -13.66
N GLY A 64 7.83 11.73 -12.33
CA GLY A 64 8.82 11.04 -11.51
C GLY A 64 8.81 9.53 -11.72
N ASP A 65 9.88 8.86 -11.32
CA ASP A 65 10.02 7.43 -11.47
C ASP A 65 9.64 6.63 -10.21
N ILE A 66 9.63 5.31 -10.33
CA ILE A 66 9.28 4.42 -9.21
C ILE A 66 10.33 4.43 -8.10
N PHE A 67 11.58 4.83 -8.38
CA PHE A 67 12.60 4.95 -7.33
C PHE A 67 12.31 6.15 -6.42
N ASP A 68 11.98 7.30 -7.01
CA ASP A 68 11.56 8.49 -6.26
C ASP A 68 10.30 8.21 -5.44
N TYR A 69 9.35 7.48 -6.03
CA TYR A 69 8.14 7.07 -5.34
C TYR A 69 8.41 6.09 -4.19
N ALA A 70 9.36 5.16 -4.36
CA ALA A 70 9.78 4.26 -3.29
C ALA A 70 10.40 5.01 -2.10
N LEU A 71 11.23 6.02 -2.35
CA LEU A 71 11.78 6.90 -1.30
C LEU A 71 10.66 7.64 -0.55
N MET A 72 9.65 8.14 -1.28
CA MET A 72 8.47 8.75 -0.67
C MET A 72 7.69 7.74 0.20
N CYS A 73 7.51 6.52 -0.30
CA CYS A 73 6.81 5.47 0.44
C CYS A 73 7.59 5.02 1.69
N GLU A 74 8.92 4.92 1.63
CA GLU A 74 9.75 4.64 2.80
C GLU A 74 9.55 5.71 3.89
N GLY A 75 9.59 6.98 3.53
CA GLY A 75 9.37 8.06 4.47
C GLY A 75 7.93 8.12 5.02
N THR A 76 6.91 7.99 4.17
CA THR A 76 5.50 8.01 4.60
C THR A 76 5.11 6.78 5.43
N GLY A 77 5.83 5.66 5.26
CA GLY A 77 5.69 4.46 6.08
C GLY A 77 6.29 4.56 7.48
N LYS A 78 7.12 5.58 7.75
CA LYS A 78 7.91 5.73 8.97
C LYS A 78 7.09 5.53 10.25
N PHE A 79 6.00 6.22 10.41
CA PHE A 79 5.18 6.14 11.62
C PHE A 79 4.02 5.13 11.55
N GLY A 80 4.01 4.28 10.55
CA GLY A 80 3.05 3.21 10.34
C GLY A 80 2.71 3.05 8.86
N PHE A 81 2.69 1.81 8.43
CA PHE A 81 2.39 1.46 7.04
C PHE A 81 0.98 1.88 6.58
N ASP A 82 0.02 1.98 7.51
CA ASP A 82 -1.38 2.30 7.19
C ASP A 82 -1.52 3.67 6.52
N PHE A 83 -0.77 4.68 6.96
CA PHE A 83 -0.78 6.00 6.32
C PHE A 83 -0.25 5.94 4.88
N ALA A 84 0.89 5.27 4.67
CA ALA A 84 1.43 5.08 3.33
C ALA A 84 0.41 4.39 2.39
N THR A 85 -0.38 3.45 2.91
CA THR A 85 -1.44 2.78 2.16
C THR A 85 -2.50 3.75 1.64
N ALA A 86 -2.94 4.72 2.43
CA ALA A 86 -3.94 5.70 2.01
C ALA A 86 -3.49 6.47 0.75
N VAL A 87 -2.18 6.71 0.61
CA VAL A 87 -1.58 7.38 -0.55
C VAL A 87 -1.39 6.39 -1.71
N MET A 88 -0.74 5.25 -1.46
CA MET A 88 -0.36 4.27 -2.48
C MET A 88 -1.54 3.69 -3.25
N VAL A 89 -2.61 3.28 -2.57
CA VAL A 89 -3.80 2.69 -3.21
C VAL A 89 -4.41 3.67 -4.21
N SER A 90 -4.45 4.95 -3.88
CA SER A 90 -4.97 5.98 -4.77
C SER A 90 -4.05 6.20 -5.98
N THR A 91 -2.74 6.23 -5.78
CA THR A 91 -1.77 6.51 -6.85
C THR A 91 -1.77 5.43 -7.93
N PHE A 92 -1.73 4.14 -7.56
CA PHE A 92 -1.71 3.08 -8.58
C PHE A 92 -3.04 2.93 -9.32
N THR A 93 -4.16 3.26 -8.69
CA THR A 93 -5.44 3.37 -9.40
C THR A 93 -5.44 4.56 -10.38
N ALA A 94 -4.88 5.70 -9.98
CA ALA A 94 -4.71 6.84 -10.88
C ALA A 94 -3.85 6.48 -12.10
N MET A 95 -2.77 5.73 -11.92
CA MET A 95 -1.93 5.24 -13.02
C MET A 95 -2.70 4.34 -14.00
N ASN A 96 -3.58 3.46 -13.49
CA ASN A 96 -4.47 2.68 -14.36
C ASN A 96 -5.39 3.58 -15.18
N ILE A 97 -5.90 4.69 -14.60
CA ILE A 97 -6.74 5.67 -15.34
C ILE A 97 -5.91 6.44 -16.36
N VAL A 98 -4.66 6.80 -16.06
CA VAL A 98 -3.74 7.43 -17.03
C VAL A 98 -3.56 6.55 -18.27
N HIS A 99 -3.32 5.25 -18.08
CA HIS A 99 -2.98 4.36 -19.19
C HIS A 99 -4.20 3.84 -19.96
N HIS A 100 -5.33 3.67 -19.31
CA HIS A 100 -6.49 2.99 -19.89
C HIS A 100 -7.77 3.84 -19.90
N GLY A 101 -7.79 4.96 -19.19
CA GLY A 101 -8.96 5.84 -19.11
C GLY A 101 -9.18 6.64 -20.37
N SER A 102 -10.46 6.89 -20.70
CA SER A 102 -10.81 7.88 -21.73
C SER A 102 -10.39 9.29 -21.27
N LYS A 103 -10.39 10.25 -22.19
CA LYS A 103 -10.10 11.65 -21.85
C LYS A 103 -11.09 12.18 -20.80
N GLU A 104 -12.36 11.83 -20.95
CA GLU A 104 -13.42 12.22 -20.01
C GLU A 104 -13.17 11.60 -18.62
N GLN A 105 -12.75 10.33 -18.54
CA GLN A 105 -12.39 9.69 -17.28
C GLN A 105 -11.16 10.35 -16.65
N GLN A 106 -10.14 10.68 -17.45
CA GLN A 106 -8.95 11.38 -16.94
C GLN A 106 -9.31 12.77 -16.40
N GLU A 107 -10.09 13.56 -17.14
CA GLU A 107 -10.56 14.87 -16.68
C GLU A 107 -11.42 14.76 -15.43
N GLN A 108 -12.34 13.81 -15.39
CA GLN A 108 -13.27 13.62 -14.28
C GLN A 108 -12.57 13.15 -12.98
N PHE A 109 -11.57 12.30 -13.08
CA PHE A 109 -11.03 11.59 -11.93
C PHE A 109 -9.59 12.00 -11.55
N LEU A 110 -8.68 12.24 -12.52
CA LEU A 110 -7.29 12.54 -12.20
C LEU A 110 -7.10 13.95 -11.65
N VAL A 111 -7.78 14.96 -12.20
CA VAL A 111 -7.63 16.33 -11.72
C VAL A 111 -8.06 16.45 -10.25
N PRO A 112 -9.26 16.01 -9.84
CA PRO A 112 -9.63 16.03 -8.42
C PRO A 112 -8.73 15.18 -7.53
N PHE A 113 -8.17 14.07 -8.04
CA PHE A 113 -7.22 13.25 -7.30
C PHE A 113 -5.92 14.01 -7.02
N MET A 114 -5.30 14.60 -8.04
CA MET A 114 -4.06 15.36 -7.90
C MET A 114 -4.20 16.56 -6.95
N GLU A 115 -5.39 17.13 -6.88
CA GLU A 115 -5.75 18.20 -5.94
C GLU A 115 -6.11 17.69 -4.52
N GLY A 116 -6.12 16.37 -4.31
CA GLY A 116 -6.47 15.75 -3.01
C GLY A 116 -7.96 15.80 -2.67
N LYS A 117 -8.83 16.19 -3.61
CA LYS A 117 -10.29 16.29 -3.44
C LYS A 117 -11.00 14.94 -3.54
N SER A 118 -10.44 14.01 -4.31
CA SER A 118 -10.91 12.64 -4.44
C SER A 118 -9.82 11.63 -4.11
N ARG A 119 -10.23 10.38 -3.94
CA ARG A 119 -9.37 9.24 -3.61
C ARG A 119 -9.78 8.05 -4.44
N PHE A 120 -8.86 7.11 -4.58
CA PHE A 120 -9.17 5.84 -5.19
C PHE A 120 -9.03 4.70 -4.19
N SER A 121 -9.76 3.64 -4.47
CA SER A 121 -9.63 2.35 -3.82
C SER A 121 -9.65 1.26 -4.89
N ILE A 122 -8.95 0.18 -4.65
CA ILE A 122 -8.96 -0.97 -5.53
C ILE A 122 -9.72 -2.14 -4.88
N SER A 123 -10.58 -2.80 -5.63
CA SER A 123 -11.43 -3.88 -5.13
C SER A 123 -11.33 -5.10 -6.03
N ILE A 124 -10.52 -6.08 -5.61
CA ILE A 124 -10.23 -7.29 -6.38
C ILE A 124 -10.80 -8.51 -5.65
N SER A 125 -10.41 -8.69 -4.38
CA SER A 125 -10.69 -9.89 -3.59
C SER A 125 -12.18 -10.05 -3.26
N GLU A 126 -12.57 -11.31 -3.10
CA GLU A 126 -13.90 -11.75 -2.67
C GLU A 126 -13.77 -12.78 -1.55
N PRO A 127 -14.85 -13.11 -0.81
CA PRO A 127 -14.77 -14.10 0.26
C PRO A 127 -14.13 -15.44 -0.14
N GLN A 128 -14.33 -15.88 -1.39
CA GLN A 128 -13.78 -17.12 -1.95
C GLN A 128 -12.55 -16.92 -2.85
N ALA A 129 -12.17 -15.66 -3.16
CA ALA A 129 -11.11 -15.33 -4.12
C ALA A 129 -10.13 -14.32 -3.55
N GLY A 130 -9.10 -14.79 -2.85
CA GLY A 130 -7.97 -14.02 -2.33
C GLY A 130 -6.74 -14.16 -3.24
N SER A 131 -5.87 -15.16 -2.97
CA SER A 131 -4.69 -15.43 -3.81
C SER A 131 -5.08 -15.90 -5.22
N ASP A 132 -6.24 -16.52 -5.39
CA ASP A 132 -6.84 -16.85 -6.69
C ASP A 132 -7.80 -15.73 -7.15
N ALA A 133 -7.27 -14.53 -7.32
CA ALA A 133 -8.05 -13.30 -7.59
C ALA A 133 -8.85 -13.36 -8.92
N ALA A 134 -8.37 -14.11 -9.91
CA ALA A 134 -9.07 -14.29 -11.18
C ALA A 134 -10.38 -15.10 -11.06
N ASN A 135 -10.60 -15.78 -9.92
CA ASN A 135 -11.85 -16.52 -9.62
C ASN A 135 -12.97 -15.57 -9.11
N THR A 136 -12.99 -14.35 -9.61
CA THR A 136 -14.00 -13.32 -9.33
C THR A 136 -15.39 -13.79 -9.77
N LYS A 137 -16.39 -13.72 -8.86
CA LYS A 137 -17.79 -14.04 -9.08
C LYS A 137 -18.70 -12.81 -9.15
N THR A 138 -18.30 -11.66 -8.60
CA THR A 138 -19.01 -10.41 -8.75
C THR A 138 -19.22 -10.13 -10.24
N ARG A 139 -20.49 -10.02 -10.65
CA ARG A 139 -20.90 -9.94 -12.06
C ARG A 139 -21.46 -8.55 -12.36
N ALA A 140 -21.14 -8.04 -13.55
CA ALA A 140 -21.76 -6.86 -14.12
C ALA A 140 -22.35 -7.20 -15.49
N THR A 141 -23.61 -6.84 -15.70
CA THR A 141 -24.34 -7.06 -16.97
C THR A 141 -24.71 -5.70 -17.54
N LEU A 142 -24.50 -5.50 -18.83
CA LEU A 142 -24.87 -4.25 -19.50
C LEU A 142 -26.36 -4.30 -19.85
N GLU A 143 -27.15 -3.41 -19.28
CA GLU A 143 -28.60 -3.27 -19.46
C GLU A 143 -28.95 -1.81 -19.74
N ASN A 144 -29.52 -1.50 -20.89
CA ASN A 144 -29.98 -0.16 -21.26
C ASN A 144 -28.92 0.94 -21.09
N GLY A 145 -27.65 0.67 -21.46
CA GLY A 145 -26.54 1.62 -21.37
C GLY A 145 -25.96 1.79 -19.96
N GLN A 146 -26.31 0.90 -19.02
CA GLN A 146 -25.78 0.88 -17.66
C GLN A 146 -25.27 -0.51 -17.28
N TRP A 147 -24.15 -0.57 -16.58
CA TRP A 147 -23.69 -1.78 -15.91
C TRP A 147 -24.50 -1.99 -14.63
N VAL A 148 -25.18 -3.12 -14.52
CA VAL A 148 -25.89 -3.57 -13.33
C VAL A 148 -25.00 -4.59 -12.61
N ILE A 149 -24.59 -4.26 -11.39
CA ILE A 149 -23.56 -4.98 -10.66
C ILE A 149 -24.16 -5.70 -9.47
N ARG A 150 -23.86 -7.00 -9.34
CA ARG A 150 -24.28 -7.85 -8.21
C ARG A 150 -23.10 -8.65 -7.69
N GLY A 151 -22.96 -8.71 -6.37
CA GLY A 151 -21.89 -9.51 -5.74
C GLY A 151 -21.39 -8.93 -4.43
N GLN A 152 -20.23 -9.42 -4.01
CA GLN A 152 -19.59 -8.99 -2.77
C GLN A 152 -18.08 -8.93 -2.97
N LYS A 153 -17.47 -7.88 -2.44
CA LYS A 153 -16.02 -7.71 -2.38
C LYS A 153 -15.53 -7.65 -0.94
N LEU A 154 -14.28 -8.04 -0.73
CA LEU A 154 -13.69 -8.13 0.59
C LEU A 154 -12.25 -7.61 0.59
N TRP A 155 -11.78 -7.12 1.73
CA TRP A 155 -10.44 -6.60 1.97
C TRP A 155 -10.10 -5.33 1.17
N CYS A 156 -11.11 -4.51 0.83
CA CYS A 156 -10.92 -3.27 0.10
C CYS A 156 -10.44 -2.17 1.06
N SER A 157 -9.24 -1.63 0.83
CA SER A 157 -8.65 -0.60 1.69
C SER A 157 -9.18 0.78 1.32
N GLY A 158 -9.62 1.57 2.31
CA GLY A 158 -9.98 2.97 2.15
C GLY A 158 -11.31 3.24 1.44
N ALA A 159 -12.08 2.22 1.02
CA ALA A 159 -13.31 2.42 0.26
C ALA A 159 -14.41 3.17 1.03
N ALA A 160 -14.36 3.17 2.36
CA ALA A 160 -15.32 3.89 3.20
C ALA A 160 -14.94 5.35 3.48
N ALA A 161 -13.83 5.85 2.93
CA ALA A 161 -13.48 7.26 3.03
C ALA A 161 -14.37 8.14 2.13
N ASP A 162 -14.35 9.45 2.38
CA ASP A 162 -15.16 10.39 1.58
C ASP A 162 -14.60 10.53 0.16
N ASN A 163 -15.48 10.70 -0.80
CA ASN A 163 -15.16 10.96 -2.22
C ASN A 163 -14.19 9.92 -2.81
N VAL A 164 -14.51 8.64 -2.61
CA VAL A 164 -13.74 7.52 -3.17
C VAL A 164 -14.37 7.02 -4.45
N VAL A 165 -13.55 6.82 -5.48
CA VAL A 165 -13.90 6.01 -6.67
C VAL A 165 -13.22 4.66 -6.54
N ILE A 166 -14.01 3.60 -6.62
CA ILE A 166 -13.55 2.22 -6.47
C ILE A 166 -13.27 1.62 -7.84
N ALA A 167 -12.01 1.32 -8.14
CA ALA A 167 -11.64 0.50 -9.30
C ALA A 167 -11.93 -0.97 -8.95
N MET A 168 -13.03 -1.49 -9.44
CA MET A 168 -13.55 -2.80 -9.08
C MET A 168 -13.39 -3.82 -10.20
N LEU A 169 -12.73 -4.93 -9.90
CA LEU A 169 -12.64 -6.08 -10.80
C LEU A 169 -13.96 -6.85 -10.77
N VAL A 170 -14.60 -7.00 -11.93
CA VAL A 170 -15.90 -7.69 -12.08
C VAL A 170 -15.88 -8.61 -13.29
N ARG A 171 -16.77 -9.59 -13.32
CA ARG A 171 -16.98 -10.44 -14.48
C ARG A 171 -18.08 -9.87 -15.37
N THR A 172 -17.71 -9.54 -16.61
CA THR A 172 -18.63 -8.97 -17.61
C THR A 172 -18.91 -9.93 -18.76
N GLY A 173 -18.18 -11.04 -18.84
CA GLY A 173 -18.35 -12.05 -19.89
C GLY A 173 -17.77 -13.39 -19.50
N GLU A 174 -17.96 -14.37 -20.38
CA GLU A 174 -17.33 -15.69 -20.29
C GLU A 174 -16.02 -15.68 -21.10
N GLY A 175 -15.12 -16.63 -20.83
CA GLY A 175 -13.86 -16.79 -21.53
C GLY A 175 -13.35 -18.23 -21.47
N LYS A 176 -12.28 -18.53 -22.21
CA LYS A 176 -11.63 -19.84 -22.23
C LYS A 176 -10.83 -20.11 -20.95
N SER A 177 -10.46 -19.04 -20.24
CA SER A 177 -9.75 -19.08 -18.96
C SER A 177 -10.43 -18.18 -17.95
N LYS A 178 -10.15 -18.37 -16.65
CA LYS A 178 -10.68 -17.52 -15.58
C LYS A 178 -10.18 -16.06 -15.64
N HIS A 179 -9.12 -15.79 -16.36
CA HIS A 179 -8.57 -14.44 -16.56
C HIS A 179 -9.30 -13.65 -17.65
N GLU A 180 -10.02 -14.34 -18.54
CA GLU A 180 -10.82 -13.72 -19.58
C GLU A 180 -12.20 -13.30 -19.05
N GLY A 181 -12.87 -12.37 -19.74
CA GLY A 181 -14.20 -11.90 -19.37
C GLY A 181 -14.23 -11.05 -18.09
N LEU A 182 -13.07 -10.62 -17.58
CA LEU A 182 -12.95 -9.70 -16.45
C LEU A 182 -12.79 -8.26 -16.92
N SER A 183 -13.46 -7.33 -16.27
CA SER A 183 -13.39 -5.87 -16.53
C SER A 183 -13.14 -5.11 -15.23
N VAL A 184 -12.62 -3.89 -15.36
CA VAL A 184 -12.55 -2.94 -14.24
C VAL A 184 -13.63 -1.88 -14.45
N LEU A 185 -14.45 -1.67 -13.43
CA LEU A 185 -15.43 -0.57 -13.39
C LEU A 185 -15.02 0.47 -12.36
N LEU A 186 -15.12 1.74 -12.72
CA LEU A 186 -14.92 2.88 -11.82
C LEU A 186 -16.26 3.22 -11.16
N ILE A 187 -16.40 2.92 -9.87
CA ILE A 187 -17.65 3.00 -9.11
C ILE A 187 -17.48 4.02 -7.98
N PRO A 188 -18.16 5.18 -8.01
CA PRO A 188 -18.22 6.06 -6.85
C PRO A 188 -18.78 5.32 -5.63
N ASN A 189 -18.17 5.49 -4.46
CA ASN A 189 -18.54 4.74 -3.27
C ASN A 189 -19.94 5.08 -2.71
N ASN A 190 -20.55 6.17 -3.17
CA ASN A 190 -21.91 6.59 -2.84
C ASN A 190 -22.94 6.16 -3.89
N THR A 191 -22.59 5.30 -4.85
CA THR A 191 -23.51 4.79 -5.87
C THR A 191 -24.66 4.01 -5.19
N PRO A 192 -25.94 4.29 -5.53
CA PRO A 192 -27.07 3.49 -5.04
C PRO A 192 -26.89 2.00 -5.32
N GLY A 193 -27.19 1.15 -4.33
CA GLY A 193 -26.95 -0.30 -4.39
C GLY A 193 -25.52 -0.73 -3.94
N VAL A 194 -24.65 0.22 -3.60
CA VAL A 194 -23.35 -0.06 -2.97
C VAL A 194 -23.48 0.12 -1.46
N THR A 195 -23.20 -0.91 -0.70
CA THR A 195 -23.11 -0.85 0.77
C THR A 195 -21.71 -1.22 1.21
N ILE A 196 -21.05 -0.31 1.93
CA ILE A 196 -19.68 -0.47 2.40
C ILE A 196 -19.68 -0.59 3.91
N ARG A 197 -19.02 -1.64 4.43
CA ARG A 197 -18.87 -1.88 5.87
C ARG A 197 -17.40 -1.99 6.23
N ARG A 198 -16.94 -1.21 7.22
CA ARG A 198 -15.60 -1.34 7.77
C ARG A 198 -15.50 -2.62 8.62
N LEU A 199 -14.40 -3.35 8.44
CA LEU A 199 -14.10 -4.55 9.21
C LEU A 199 -13.24 -4.20 10.43
N PRO A 200 -13.46 -4.83 11.60
CA PRO A 200 -12.67 -4.62 12.81
C PRO A 200 -11.33 -5.37 12.74
N THR A 201 -10.52 -5.08 11.71
CA THR A 201 -9.25 -5.75 11.50
C THR A 201 -8.19 -5.41 12.55
N LEU A 202 -7.19 -6.27 12.70
CA LEU A 202 -6.06 -6.10 13.61
C LEU A 202 -5.22 -4.86 13.24
N ALA A 203 -4.89 -4.72 11.95
CA ALA A 203 -4.13 -3.61 11.37
C ALA A 203 -5.00 -2.82 10.38
N ARG A 204 -4.45 -1.78 9.76
CA ARG A 204 -5.18 -0.91 8.82
C ARG A 204 -6.36 -0.21 9.47
N ARG A 205 -6.19 0.23 10.70
CA ARG A 205 -7.28 0.83 11.48
C ARG A 205 -7.65 2.23 11.02
N ALA A 206 -6.70 3.02 10.56
CA ALA A 206 -6.95 4.38 10.05
C ALA A 206 -7.55 4.34 8.64
N THR A 207 -6.84 3.83 7.65
CA THR A 207 -7.35 3.71 6.27
C THR A 207 -8.62 2.87 6.22
N GLY A 208 -8.70 1.83 7.03
CA GLY A 208 -9.85 0.93 7.13
C GLY A 208 -9.90 -0.09 6.00
N THR A 209 -10.04 -1.34 6.41
CA THR A 209 -10.34 -2.45 5.50
C THR A 209 -11.84 -2.65 5.45
N THR A 210 -12.40 -2.87 4.27
CA THR A 210 -13.86 -2.95 4.10
C THR A 210 -14.31 -4.22 3.39
N GLU A 211 -15.56 -4.58 3.61
CA GLU A 211 -16.37 -5.39 2.70
C GLU A 211 -17.36 -4.50 1.95
N ILE A 212 -17.70 -4.89 0.73
CA ILE A 212 -18.57 -4.13 -0.15
C ILE A 212 -19.63 -5.07 -0.71
N PHE A 213 -20.89 -4.75 -0.48
CA PHE A 213 -22.04 -5.47 -1.04
C PHE A 213 -22.59 -4.66 -2.21
N LEU A 214 -22.94 -5.36 -3.28
CA LEU A 214 -23.44 -4.81 -4.53
C LEU A 214 -24.80 -5.46 -4.81
N ASP A 215 -25.86 -4.66 -4.61
CA ASP A 215 -27.24 -5.07 -4.84
C ASP A 215 -27.81 -4.21 -5.96
N GLU A 216 -27.69 -4.70 -7.20
CA GLU A 216 -28.09 -3.99 -8.42
C GLU A 216 -27.48 -2.59 -8.55
N ALA A 217 -26.26 -2.40 -8.07
CA ALA A 217 -25.57 -1.12 -8.21
C ALA A 217 -25.40 -0.78 -9.70
N ARG A 218 -25.79 0.45 -10.08
CA ARG A 218 -25.82 0.86 -11.48
C ARG A 218 -24.83 1.99 -11.74
N VAL A 219 -24.02 1.79 -12.76
CA VAL A 219 -23.10 2.82 -13.28
C VAL A 219 -23.25 2.90 -14.81
N PRO A 220 -22.96 4.05 -15.43
CA PRO A 220 -23.07 4.18 -16.87
C PRO A 220 -22.11 3.24 -17.61
N GLU A 221 -22.40 2.92 -18.87
CA GLU A 221 -21.54 2.10 -19.73
C GLU A 221 -20.11 2.65 -19.77
N SER A 222 -19.95 3.98 -19.75
CA SER A 222 -18.66 4.68 -19.73
C SER A 222 -17.85 4.48 -18.43
N ALA A 223 -18.39 3.81 -17.41
CA ALA A 223 -17.65 3.52 -16.17
C ALA A 223 -16.59 2.40 -16.35
N VAL A 224 -16.61 1.68 -17.47
CA VAL A 224 -15.58 0.67 -17.74
C VAL A 224 -14.24 1.34 -18.02
N LEU A 225 -13.20 0.87 -17.32
CA LEU A 225 -11.83 1.32 -17.56
C LEU A 225 -11.21 0.47 -18.68
N GLY A 226 -10.73 1.10 -19.74
CA GLY A 226 -10.28 0.42 -20.95
C GLY A 226 -11.45 -0.19 -21.74
N LYS A 227 -11.31 -1.45 -22.17
CA LYS A 227 -12.35 -2.20 -22.89
C LYS A 227 -12.88 -3.34 -22.03
N PRO A 228 -14.17 -3.73 -22.16
CA PRO A 228 -14.67 -4.93 -21.52
C PRO A 228 -13.79 -6.16 -21.83
N GLY A 229 -13.51 -6.97 -20.82
CA GLY A 229 -12.63 -8.13 -20.93
C GLY A 229 -11.14 -7.87 -20.68
N GLN A 230 -10.69 -6.62 -20.56
CA GLN A 230 -9.30 -6.27 -20.29
C GLN A 230 -8.96 -6.12 -18.80
N GLY A 231 -9.90 -6.37 -17.90
CA GLY A 231 -9.76 -6.08 -16.48
C GLY A 231 -8.57 -6.77 -15.82
N TRP A 232 -8.26 -7.99 -16.23
CA TRP A 232 -7.11 -8.71 -15.66
C TRP A 232 -5.78 -8.05 -16.00
N SER A 233 -5.55 -7.69 -17.27
CA SER A 233 -4.32 -7.00 -17.70
C SER A 233 -4.17 -5.65 -17.00
N ILE A 234 -5.24 -4.87 -16.92
CA ILE A 234 -5.26 -3.55 -16.26
C ILE A 234 -4.85 -3.66 -14.78
N ILE A 235 -5.49 -4.59 -14.03
CA ILE A 235 -5.21 -4.77 -12.60
C ILE A 235 -3.77 -5.25 -12.37
N THR A 236 -3.22 -6.06 -13.26
CA THR A 236 -1.90 -6.66 -13.07
C THR A 236 -0.75 -5.79 -13.56
N GLU A 237 -1.01 -4.78 -14.38
CA GLU A 237 0.00 -3.92 -15.01
C GLU A 237 0.92 -3.25 -14.00
N HIS A 238 0.37 -2.70 -12.92
CA HIS A 238 1.13 -1.96 -11.92
C HIS A 238 1.44 -2.77 -10.64
N LEU A 239 1.12 -4.06 -10.59
CA LEU A 239 1.35 -4.88 -9.38
C LEU A 239 2.83 -4.94 -8.96
N GLU A 240 3.76 -4.87 -9.91
CA GLU A 240 5.20 -4.86 -9.59
C GLU A 240 5.59 -3.54 -8.93
N LEU A 241 5.15 -2.42 -9.48
CA LEU A 241 5.41 -1.09 -8.93
C LEU A 241 4.76 -0.92 -7.55
N GLU A 242 3.52 -1.40 -7.38
CA GLU A 242 2.84 -1.41 -6.09
C GLU A 242 3.61 -2.22 -5.05
N ARG A 243 4.15 -3.40 -5.40
CA ARG A 243 4.96 -4.20 -4.48
C ARG A 243 6.25 -3.52 -4.06
N ILE A 244 6.91 -2.77 -4.96
CA ILE A 244 8.09 -1.96 -4.63
C ILE A 244 7.71 -0.89 -3.60
N ALA A 245 6.63 -0.13 -3.85
CA ALA A 245 6.15 0.92 -2.95
C ALA A 245 5.76 0.38 -1.57
N VAL A 246 5.02 -0.73 -1.54
CA VAL A 246 4.63 -1.45 -0.32
C VAL A 246 5.87 -1.92 0.46
N ALA A 247 6.86 -2.50 -0.22
CA ALA A 247 8.09 -2.96 0.41
C ALA A 247 8.91 -1.80 0.98
N ALA A 248 8.99 -0.67 0.28
CA ALA A 248 9.64 0.54 0.77
C ALA A 248 8.99 1.07 2.05
N ALA A 249 7.66 1.14 2.09
CA ALA A 249 6.93 1.57 3.28
C ALA A 249 7.13 0.61 4.48
N TYR A 250 7.25 -0.70 4.23
CA TYR A 250 7.62 -1.66 5.28
C TYR A 250 9.02 -1.42 5.82
N VAL A 251 9.99 -1.09 4.96
CA VAL A 251 11.36 -0.73 5.38
C VAL A 251 11.35 0.50 6.27
N GLY A 252 10.62 1.56 5.91
CA GLY A 252 10.48 2.78 6.72
C GLY A 252 9.90 2.49 8.10
N ASN A 253 8.85 1.67 8.19
CA ASN A 253 8.25 1.29 9.45
C ASN A 253 9.17 0.39 10.29
N ALA A 254 9.88 -0.56 9.66
CA ALA A 254 10.84 -1.45 10.32
C ALA A 254 12.02 -0.65 10.91
N GLN A 255 12.54 0.34 10.16
CA GLN A 255 13.59 1.22 10.67
C GLN A 255 13.14 1.97 11.92
N THR A 256 11.93 2.54 11.92
CA THR A 256 11.40 3.24 13.09
C THR A 256 11.23 2.31 14.29
N ALA A 257 10.84 1.05 14.06
CA ALA A 257 10.76 0.07 15.15
C ALA A 257 12.14 -0.23 15.76
N VAL A 258 13.20 -0.28 14.94
CA VAL A 258 14.59 -0.41 15.45
C VAL A 258 15.00 0.82 16.25
N ASP A 259 14.79 2.02 15.70
CA ASP A 259 15.17 3.29 16.32
C ASP A 259 14.49 3.47 17.69
N ASP A 260 13.21 3.14 17.78
CA ASP A 260 12.43 3.21 19.02
C ASP A 260 12.90 2.17 20.05
N ALA A 261 13.19 0.95 19.61
CA ALA A 261 13.74 -0.10 20.47
C ALA A 261 15.13 0.29 20.99
N LEU A 262 15.99 0.84 20.14
CA LEU A 262 17.32 1.31 20.51
C LEU A 262 17.25 2.46 21.53
N ARG A 263 16.42 3.47 21.28
CA ARG A 263 16.22 4.59 22.20
C ARG A 263 15.74 4.09 23.56
N TYR A 264 14.72 3.24 23.59
CA TYR A 264 14.21 2.67 24.83
C TYR A 264 15.29 1.86 25.56
N ALA A 265 16.10 1.09 24.84
CA ALA A 265 17.18 0.31 25.44
C ALA A 265 18.27 1.18 26.08
N HIS A 266 18.51 2.39 25.57
CA HIS A 266 19.41 3.37 26.21
C HIS A 266 18.81 3.99 27.46
N ASP A 267 17.52 4.32 27.46
CA ASP A 267 16.86 5.05 28.53
C ASP A 267 16.46 4.14 29.70
N ARG A 268 16.15 2.87 29.42
CA ARG A 268 15.66 1.93 30.41
C ARG A 268 16.77 1.36 31.27
N ILE A 269 16.68 1.56 32.58
CA ILE A 269 17.61 1.01 33.58
C ILE A 269 17.00 -0.24 34.21
N GLN A 270 17.75 -1.34 34.25
CA GLN A 270 17.47 -2.55 35.01
C GLN A 270 18.78 -3.16 35.49
N PHE A 271 18.79 -3.72 36.72
CA PHE A 271 20.01 -4.24 37.35
C PHE A 271 21.13 -3.19 37.37
N ASP A 272 20.75 -1.93 37.71
CA ASP A 272 21.64 -0.76 37.90
C ASP A 272 22.40 -0.29 36.63
N ARG A 273 21.96 -0.71 35.45
CA ARG A 273 22.54 -0.28 34.16
C ARG A 273 21.49 -0.20 33.06
N ALA A 274 21.81 0.53 32.00
CA ALA A 274 20.95 0.60 30.82
C ALA A 274 20.84 -0.77 30.13
N ILE A 275 19.62 -1.11 29.68
CA ILE A 275 19.40 -2.49 29.18
C ILE A 275 20.16 -2.80 27.90
N TYR A 276 20.57 -1.78 27.09
CA TYR A 276 21.42 -2.02 25.92
C TYR A 276 22.79 -2.60 26.31
N GLU A 277 23.25 -2.47 27.55
CA GLU A 277 24.53 -3.03 28.02
C GLU A 277 24.50 -4.56 28.14
N PHE A 278 23.32 -5.18 28.16
CA PHE A 278 23.20 -6.63 28.12
C PHE A 278 23.52 -7.15 26.71
N GLN A 279 24.49 -8.05 26.60
CA GLN A 279 25.00 -8.57 25.33
C GLN A 279 23.88 -9.12 24.44
N VAL A 280 22.91 -9.83 25.01
CA VAL A 280 21.79 -10.42 24.27
C VAL A 280 20.94 -9.34 23.57
N LEU A 281 20.74 -8.17 24.20
CA LEU A 281 19.97 -7.07 23.60
C LEU A 281 20.79 -6.34 22.53
N ARG A 282 22.08 -6.18 22.73
CA ARG A 282 22.99 -5.65 21.68
C ARG A 282 22.99 -6.51 20.43
N HIS A 283 23.05 -7.84 20.57
CA HIS A 283 22.98 -8.75 19.44
C HIS A 283 21.62 -8.66 18.73
N MET A 284 20.55 -8.64 19.50
CA MET A 284 19.18 -8.50 18.92
C MET A 284 19.02 -7.21 18.12
N LEU A 285 19.47 -6.06 18.64
CA LEU A 285 19.44 -4.77 17.94
C LEU A 285 20.31 -4.77 16.68
N ALA A 286 21.50 -5.38 16.74
CA ALA A 286 22.39 -5.53 15.58
C ALA A 286 21.74 -6.40 14.47
N ASP A 287 21.09 -7.50 14.84
CA ASP A 287 20.36 -8.36 13.90
C ASP A 287 19.17 -7.65 13.28
N MET A 288 18.41 -6.89 14.08
CA MET A 288 17.29 -6.07 13.62
C MET A 288 17.74 -5.05 12.56
N GLN A 289 18.80 -4.28 12.85
CA GLN A 289 19.33 -3.28 11.91
C GLN A 289 19.86 -3.95 10.64
N THR A 290 20.59 -5.07 10.77
CA THR A 290 21.11 -5.81 9.61
C THR A 290 19.99 -6.27 8.67
N GLN A 291 18.87 -6.77 9.22
CA GLN A 291 17.71 -7.18 8.42
C GLN A 291 17.04 -5.98 7.70
N VAL A 292 16.92 -4.84 8.38
CA VAL A 292 16.35 -3.62 7.76
C VAL A 292 17.22 -3.13 6.62
N ASP A 293 18.55 -3.10 6.79
CA ASP A 293 19.47 -2.65 5.74
C ASP A 293 19.47 -3.62 4.55
N ALA A 294 19.43 -4.92 4.80
CA ALA A 294 19.30 -5.92 3.73
C ALA A 294 17.96 -5.77 2.96
N ALA A 295 16.84 -5.51 3.67
CA ALA A 295 15.56 -5.27 3.06
C ALA A 295 15.59 -3.99 2.20
N ARG A 296 16.16 -2.91 2.71
CA ARG A 296 16.32 -1.63 1.98
C ARG A 296 17.10 -1.83 0.69
N LEU A 297 18.22 -2.55 0.73
CA LEU A 297 19.04 -2.83 -0.46
C LEU A 297 18.27 -3.63 -1.51
N LEU A 298 17.47 -4.63 -1.12
CA LEU A 298 16.60 -5.36 -2.04
C LEU A 298 15.54 -4.47 -2.67
N VAL A 299 14.91 -3.58 -1.89
CA VAL A 299 13.92 -2.62 -2.39
C VAL A 299 14.55 -1.64 -3.38
N TYR A 300 15.67 -1.04 -3.04
CA TYR A 300 16.37 -0.08 -3.90
C TYR A 300 16.84 -0.72 -5.20
N ARG A 301 17.33 -1.97 -5.14
CA ARG A 301 17.66 -2.74 -6.34
C ARG A 301 16.44 -2.95 -7.24
N ALA A 302 15.31 -3.39 -6.69
CA ALA A 302 14.09 -3.59 -7.45
C ALA A 302 13.58 -2.29 -8.05
N ALA A 303 13.57 -1.19 -7.28
CA ALA A 303 13.17 0.13 -7.72
C ALA A 303 14.06 0.67 -8.85
N SER A 304 15.39 0.52 -8.73
CA SER A 304 16.36 0.93 -9.76
C SER A 304 16.18 0.18 -11.08
N LEU A 305 15.94 -1.13 -11.03
CA LEU A 305 15.69 -1.93 -12.22
C LEU A 305 14.37 -1.53 -12.90
N ALA A 306 13.31 -1.33 -12.10
CA ALA A 306 12.01 -0.92 -12.61
C ALA A 306 12.04 0.50 -13.21
N ALA A 307 12.73 1.46 -12.57
CA ALA A 307 12.94 2.81 -13.11
C ALA A 307 13.68 2.80 -14.44
N ALA A 308 14.63 1.86 -14.63
CA ALA A 308 15.33 1.63 -15.89
C ALA A 308 14.53 0.77 -16.89
N SER A 309 13.24 0.49 -16.63
CA SER A 309 12.40 -0.40 -17.45
C SER A 309 13.02 -1.79 -17.72
N THR A 310 13.87 -2.25 -16.81
CA THR A 310 14.49 -3.57 -16.86
C THR A 310 13.57 -4.61 -16.23
N PRO A 311 13.30 -5.76 -16.87
CA PRO A 311 12.49 -6.82 -16.27
C PRO A 311 13.02 -7.25 -14.90
N CYS A 312 12.19 -7.14 -13.85
CA CYS A 312 12.63 -7.32 -12.46
C CYS A 312 11.61 -8.05 -11.58
N THR A 313 10.70 -8.82 -12.15
CA THR A 313 9.64 -9.56 -11.43
C THR A 313 10.17 -10.35 -10.23
N ARG A 314 11.33 -11.02 -10.40
CA ARG A 314 11.98 -11.77 -9.32
C ARG A 314 12.49 -10.86 -8.20
N GLU A 315 13.18 -9.80 -8.56
CA GLU A 315 13.75 -8.84 -7.61
C GLU A 315 12.65 -8.13 -6.82
N VAL A 316 11.56 -7.76 -7.47
CA VAL A 316 10.35 -7.20 -6.83
C VAL A 316 9.74 -8.19 -5.84
N ALA A 317 9.58 -9.45 -6.23
CA ALA A 317 9.06 -10.48 -5.33
C ALA A 317 9.99 -10.73 -4.13
N MET A 318 11.32 -10.73 -4.34
CA MET A 318 12.31 -10.83 -3.27
C MET A 318 12.25 -9.63 -2.32
N ALA A 319 12.17 -8.41 -2.84
CA ALA A 319 12.07 -7.19 -2.06
C ALA A 319 10.81 -7.20 -1.16
N LYS A 320 9.65 -7.49 -1.75
CA LYS A 320 8.37 -7.55 -1.01
C LYS A 320 8.40 -8.65 0.05
N LEU A 321 8.86 -9.84 -0.29
CA LEU A 321 8.96 -10.96 0.63
C LEU A 321 9.84 -10.61 1.83
N PHE A 322 11.07 -10.17 1.57
CA PHE A 322 12.03 -9.92 2.62
C PHE A 322 11.65 -8.72 3.48
N ALA A 323 11.21 -7.60 2.89
CA ALA A 323 10.77 -6.42 3.65
C ALA A 323 9.58 -6.72 4.56
N SER A 324 8.59 -7.50 4.09
CA SER A 324 7.43 -7.86 4.90
C SER A 324 7.79 -8.78 6.09
N GLU A 325 8.63 -9.78 5.88
CA GLU A 325 9.09 -10.68 6.94
C GLU A 325 10.05 -9.97 7.91
N THR A 326 10.84 -9.00 7.42
CA THR A 326 11.67 -8.12 8.25
C THR A 326 10.81 -7.28 9.17
N LEU A 327 9.80 -6.57 8.68
CA LEU A 327 8.90 -5.76 9.53
C LEU A 327 8.24 -6.62 10.61
N GLN A 328 7.75 -7.81 10.26
CA GLN A 328 7.14 -8.74 11.22
C GLN A 328 8.15 -9.14 12.31
N THR A 329 9.39 -9.48 11.92
CA THR A 329 10.43 -9.91 12.85
C THR A 329 10.88 -8.79 13.76
N VAL A 330 11.20 -7.63 13.18
CA VAL A 330 11.74 -6.46 13.89
C VAL A 330 10.71 -5.88 14.86
N SER A 331 9.45 -5.73 14.45
CA SER A 331 8.40 -5.23 15.36
C SER A 331 8.14 -6.18 16.54
N ARG A 332 8.18 -7.50 16.32
CA ARG A 332 8.09 -8.49 17.39
C ARG A 332 9.29 -8.43 18.35
N GLN A 333 10.50 -8.25 17.83
CA GLN A 333 11.70 -8.09 18.64
C GLN A 333 11.68 -6.76 19.40
N GLY A 334 11.21 -5.68 18.77
CA GLY A 334 10.99 -4.40 19.43
C GLY A 334 10.01 -4.50 20.59
N MET A 335 8.89 -5.18 20.40
CA MET A 335 7.95 -5.50 21.51
C MET A 335 8.66 -6.20 22.66
N GLN A 336 9.49 -7.19 22.39
CA GLN A 336 10.21 -7.92 23.41
C GLN A 336 11.22 -7.05 24.17
N ILE A 337 11.92 -6.13 23.46
CA ILE A 337 12.87 -5.18 24.08
C ILE A 337 12.14 -4.20 24.99
N LEU A 338 11.01 -3.67 24.55
CA LEU A 338 10.21 -2.74 25.34
C LEU A 338 9.47 -3.42 26.52
N GLY A 339 9.27 -4.74 26.44
CA GLY A 339 8.52 -5.49 27.44
C GLY A 339 7.08 -4.99 27.57
N GLY A 340 6.58 -4.89 28.80
CA GLY A 340 5.21 -4.40 29.04
C GLY A 340 4.94 -2.99 28.50
N HIS A 341 5.95 -2.13 28.43
CA HIS A 341 5.82 -0.79 27.85
C HIS A 341 5.48 -0.84 26.35
N GLY A 342 6.03 -1.79 25.62
CA GLY A 342 5.72 -1.98 24.19
C GLY A 342 4.27 -2.33 23.89
N MET A 343 3.50 -2.78 24.89
CA MET A 343 2.07 -3.09 24.76
C MET A 343 1.16 -1.84 24.82
N LEU A 344 1.73 -0.68 25.16
CA LEU A 344 0.98 0.57 25.31
C LEU A 344 0.91 1.31 23.98
N PRO A 345 -0.24 1.92 23.63
CA PRO A 345 -0.38 2.71 22.41
C PRO A 345 0.62 3.85 22.31
N GLU A 346 1.01 4.45 23.43
CA GLU A 346 1.95 5.58 23.49
C GLU A 346 3.36 5.20 23.03
N ALA A 347 3.72 3.92 23.13
CA ALA A 347 5.02 3.42 22.64
C ALA A 347 5.04 3.17 21.15
N ASP A 348 3.90 3.17 20.46
CA ASP A 348 3.71 2.87 19.04
C ASP A 348 4.14 1.46 18.58
N MET A 349 4.96 0.78 19.35
CA MET A 349 5.52 -0.54 18.99
C MET A 349 4.40 -1.57 18.78
N GLU A 350 3.30 -1.51 19.55
CA GLU A 350 2.14 -2.38 19.36
C GLU A 350 1.48 -2.17 18.00
N ARG A 351 1.45 -0.92 17.49
CA ARG A 351 0.93 -0.61 16.16
C ARG A 351 1.85 -1.20 15.08
N TYR A 352 3.17 -1.03 15.20
CA TYR A 352 4.12 -1.61 14.25
C TYR A 352 4.05 -3.14 14.24
N PHE A 353 3.85 -3.76 15.38
CA PHE A 353 3.63 -5.21 15.50
C PHE A 353 2.35 -5.66 14.75
N ARG A 354 1.23 -4.95 14.95
CA ARG A 354 -0.03 -5.26 14.25
C ARG A 354 0.12 -5.12 12.73
N GLU A 355 0.79 -4.07 12.27
CA GLU A 355 1.11 -3.81 10.86
C GLU A 355 2.04 -4.90 10.31
N GLY A 356 3.05 -5.31 11.07
CA GLY A 356 3.97 -6.38 10.71
C GLY A 356 3.26 -7.73 10.51
N MET A 357 2.23 -8.03 11.31
CA MET A 357 1.44 -9.26 11.11
C MET A 357 0.66 -9.24 9.79
N GLN A 358 0.18 -8.07 9.36
CA GLN A 358 -0.54 -7.93 8.10
C GLN A 358 0.40 -7.91 6.87
N SER A 359 1.64 -7.49 7.03
CA SER A 359 2.58 -7.26 5.92
C SER A 359 2.84 -8.50 5.05
N THR A 360 2.80 -9.69 5.65
CA THR A 360 3.03 -10.96 4.96
C THR A 360 1.78 -11.49 4.22
N ILE A 361 0.64 -10.79 4.32
CA ILE A 361 -0.65 -11.19 3.76
C ILE A 361 -1.02 -10.33 2.55
N GLY A 362 -1.06 -9.01 2.71
CA GLY A 362 -1.48 -8.05 1.67
C GLY A 362 -0.47 -7.91 0.52
N GLY A 363 -0.95 -7.47 -0.66
CA GLY A 363 -0.11 -7.28 -1.85
C GLY A 363 0.47 -8.58 -2.45
N GLY A 364 -0.20 -9.73 -2.18
CA GLY A 364 0.28 -11.08 -2.44
C GLY A 364 1.08 -11.64 -1.24
N THR A 365 0.60 -12.78 -0.70
CA THR A 365 1.19 -13.41 0.49
C THR A 365 2.66 -13.76 0.30
N SER A 366 3.38 -13.97 1.42
CA SER A 366 4.76 -14.49 1.39
C SER A 366 4.88 -15.77 0.55
N GLN A 367 3.86 -16.63 0.53
CA GLN A 367 3.81 -17.83 -0.29
C GLN A 367 3.67 -17.51 -1.78
N ILE A 368 2.84 -16.52 -2.13
CA ILE A 368 2.73 -16.04 -3.52
C ILE A 368 4.06 -15.45 -4.00
N GLN A 369 4.75 -14.65 -3.18
CA GLN A 369 6.07 -14.11 -3.55
C GLN A 369 7.07 -15.25 -3.79
N ARG A 370 7.12 -16.27 -2.91
CA ARG A 370 7.97 -17.45 -3.11
C ARG A 370 7.62 -18.22 -4.39
N THR A 371 6.34 -18.36 -4.72
CA THR A 371 5.90 -18.96 -5.98
C THR A 371 6.40 -18.18 -7.19
N ILE A 372 6.35 -16.85 -7.16
CA ILE A 372 6.86 -15.99 -8.23
C ILE A 372 8.37 -16.18 -8.39
N ILE A 373 9.12 -16.17 -7.28
CA ILE A 373 10.57 -16.38 -7.28
C ILE A 373 10.90 -17.76 -7.85
N ALA A 374 10.29 -18.83 -7.35
CA ALA A 374 10.51 -20.19 -7.80
C ALA A 374 10.25 -20.35 -9.31
N LYS A 375 9.12 -19.81 -9.79
CA LYS A 375 8.79 -19.81 -11.23
C LYS A 375 9.85 -19.09 -12.06
N SER A 376 10.41 -17.97 -11.57
CA SER A 376 11.49 -17.25 -12.26
C SER A 376 12.80 -18.05 -12.33
N MET A 377 13.01 -18.96 -11.38
CA MET A 377 14.15 -19.88 -11.32
C MET A 377 13.89 -21.17 -12.10
N LYS A 378 12.69 -21.33 -12.68
CA LYS A 378 12.24 -22.54 -13.41
C LYS A 378 12.18 -23.80 -12.52
N ILE A 379 11.82 -23.65 -11.25
CA ILE A 379 11.56 -24.72 -10.30
C ILE A 379 10.17 -24.62 -9.72
#